data_e75dac8834c1945a8bd64e10b06caf74
#
_entry.id   e75dac8834c1945a8bd64e10b06caf74
#
_cell.length_a   1.000
_cell.length_b   1.000
_cell.length_c   1.000
_cell.angle_alpha   90.00
_cell.angle_beta   90.00
_cell.angle_gamma   90.00
#
_symmetry.space_group_name_H-M   'P 1'
#
loop_
_entity.id
_entity.type
_entity.pdbx_description
1 polymer ?
#
loop_
_entity_poly.entity_id
_entity_poly.type
_entity_poly.pdbx_seq_one_letter_code
_entity_poly.pdbx_strand_id
1 'polypeptide(L)'
;MIKRKLVMACLFVLAVQLARVCLLADTKDQQMTLAEEIPDGTEVSVSGTVEWVREKEKITAVCLRKNQVRYAGTILKESKLVVCIRPDQLKEQLNIGDKVIAEGEKESFDAARNPGNFDQKEYYRKQGIHVKVRADTLEKQSEKSLLYDRIKNEMWKWRKKLSGQLQTKMGSYYGGTMSAILLGEKSGLDEEMRKLYQKNGMGH
;
A
#
# COMPACT_ATOMS: atom_id res chain seq x y z
N MET A 1 -29.92 -25.08 -26.00
CA MET A 1 -28.82 -24.35 -26.68
C MET A 1 -28.15 -23.28 -25.81
N ILE A 2 -28.87 -22.57 -24.96
CA ILE A 2 -28.33 -21.47 -24.08
C ILE A 2 -27.32 -21.99 -23.05
N LYS A 3 -27.54 -23.18 -22.43
CA LYS A 3 -26.64 -23.76 -21.42
C LYS A 3 -25.23 -24.04 -21.94
N ARG A 4 -25.07 -24.48 -23.20
CA ARG A 4 -23.76 -24.72 -23.81
C ARG A 4 -22.98 -23.44 -24.07
N LYS A 5 -23.65 -22.34 -24.48
CA LYS A 5 -23.01 -21.04 -24.69
C LYS A 5 -22.52 -20.44 -23.36
N LEU A 6 -23.27 -20.63 -22.28
CA LEU A 6 -22.89 -20.17 -20.94
C LEU A 6 -21.65 -20.94 -20.42
N VAL A 7 -21.63 -22.27 -20.58
CA VAL A 7 -20.49 -23.10 -20.21
C VAL A 7 -19.23 -22.70 -20.99
N MET A 8 -19.36 -22.48 -22.28
CA MET A 8 -18.23 -22.02 -23.13
C MET A 8 -17.71 -20.64 -22.69
N ALA A 9 -18.60 -19.71 -22.33
CA ALA A 9 -18.21 -18.41 -21.80
C ALA A 9 -17.48 -18.53 -20.45
N CYS A 10 -17.98 -19.37 -19.54
CA CYS A 10 -17.31 -19.64 -18.26
C CYS A 10 -15.93 -20.27 -18.43
N LEU A 11 -15.79 -21.25 -19.33
CA LEU A 11 -14.51 -21.88 -19.64
C LEU A 11 -13.52 -20.87 -20.26
N PHE A 12 -13.99 -19.98 -21.14
CA PHE A 12 -13.17 -18.92 -21.72
C PHE A 12 -12.66 -17.96 -20.64
N VAL A 13 -13.54 -17.50 -19.75
CA VAL A 13 -13.15 -16.63 -18.61
C VAL A 13 -12.13 -17.33 -17.70
N LEU A 14 -12.35 -18.61 -17.41
CA LEU A 14 -11.43 -19.41 -16.59
C LEU A 14 -10.07 -19.56 -17.28
N ALA A 15 -10.03 -19.83 -18.57
CA ALA A 15 -8.79 -19.94 -19.35
C ALA A 15 -8.02 -18.60 -19.38
N VAL A 16 -8.73 -17.47 -19.55
CA VAL A 16 -8.14 -16.14 -19.50
C VAL A 16 -7.56 -15.83 -18.11
N GLN A 17 -8.26 -16.22 -17.04
CA GLN A 17 -7.75 -16.03 -15.67
C GLN A 17 -6.52 -16.91 -15.39
N LEU A 18 -6.52 -18.18 -15.83
CA LEU A 18 -5.36 -19.06 -15.71
C LEU A 18 -4.16 -18.52 -16.49
N ALA A 19 -4.36 -18.11 -17.73
CA ALA A 19 -3.29 -17.48 -18.53
C ALA A 19 -2.73 -16.24 -17.87
N ARG A 20 -3.58 -15.42 -17.29
CA ARG A 20 -3.19 -14.22 -16.51
C ARG A 20 -2.35 -14.59 -15.29
N VAL A 21 -2.73 -15.62 -14.53
CA VAL A 21 -1.99 -16.10 -13.36
C VAL A 21 -0.63 -16.64 -13.78
N CYS A 22 -0.54 -17.43 -14.84
CA CYS A 22 0.73 -17.94 -15.36
C CYS A 22 1.66 -16.82 -15.84
N LEU A 23 1.14 -15.84 -16.61
CA LEU A 23 1.93 -14.70 -17.07
C LEU A 23 2.40 -13.78 -15.93
N LEU A 24 1.62 -13.67 -14.84
CA LEU A 24 1.99 -12.89 -13.67
C LEU A 24 2.92 -13.65 -12.71
N ALA A 25 2.95 -14.98 -12.77
CA ALA A 25 3.86 -15.81 -11.96
C ALA A 25 5.33 -15.62 -12.40
N ASP A 26 5.58 -15.56 -13.71
CA ASP A 26 6.93 -15.37 -14.26
C ASP A 26 7.56 -14.00 -13.94
N THR A 27 6.72 -12.98 -13.62
CA THR A 27 7.25 -11.65 -13.28
C THR A 27 7.60 -11.48 -11.80
N LYS A 28 7.25 -12.44 -10.94
CA LYS A 28 7.50 -12.35 -9.49
C LYS A 28 8.94 -12.68 -9.07
N ASP A 29 9.64 -13.52 -9.81
CA ASP A 29 10.99 -13.95 -9.42
C ASP A 29 12.10 -12.93 -9.74
N GLN A 30 11.85 -11.96 -10.62
CA GLN A 30 12.87 -10.93 -10.95
C GLN A 30 12.90 -9.73 -9.98
N GLN A 31 12.04 -9.67 -8.97
CA GLN A 31 11.87 -8.48 -8.12
C GLN A 31 12.61 -8.53 -6.76
N MET A 32 13.36 -9.59 -6.47
CA MET A 32 14.14 -9.67 -5.21
C MET A 32 15.44 -8.85 -5.20
N THR A 33 15.90 -8.40 -6.34
CA THR A 33 17.26 -7.88 -6.54
C THR A 33 17.52 -6.56 -5.82
N LEU A 34 16.56 -5.67 -5.72
CA LEU A 34 16.81 -4.31 -5.23
C LEU A 34 16.94 -4.23 -3.69
N ALA A 35 16.18 -5.07 -2.98
CA ALA A 35 16.26 -5.14 -1.52
C ALA A 35 17.61 -5.70 -1.04
N GLU A 36 18.26 -6.54 -1.87
CA GLU A 36 19.54 -7.19 -1.59
C GLU A 36 20.74 -6.36 -2.08
N GLU A 37 20.58 -5.58 -3.17
CA GLU A 37 21.66 -4.79 -3.76
C GLU A 37 22.01 -3.53 -2.95
N ILE A 38 21.04 -2.92 -2.23
CA ILE A 38 21.26 -1.69 -1.49
C ILE A 38 21.33 -2.01 0.01
N PRO A 39 22.45 -1.71 0.68
CA PRO A 39 22.56 -1.86 2.14
C PRO A 39 21.58 -0.96 2.90
N ASP A 40 21.18 -1.38 4.11
CA ASP A 40 20.39 -0.53 5.00
C ASP A 40 21.18 0.68 5.48
N GLY A 41 20.48 1.80 5.69
CA GLY A 41 21.11 3.07 6.05
C GLY A 41 21.71 3.84 4.88
N THR A 42 21.51 3.35 3.65
CA THR A 42 22.00 4.05 2.46
C THR A 42 21.02 5.12 1.99
N GLU A 43 21.55 6.29 1.67
CA GLU A 43 20.75 7.37 1.06
C GLU A 43 20.32 7.00 -0.36
N VAL A 44 19.04 7.13 -0.61
CA VAL A 44 18.41 6.86 -1.91
C VAL A 44 17.44 7.97 -2.29
N SER A 45 17.36 8.27 -3.58
CA SER A 45 16.31 9.13 -4.13
C SER A 45 15.33 8.27 -4.92
N VAL A 46 14.06 8.31 -4.54
CA VAL A 46 13.01 7.48 -5.12
C VAL A 46 11.99 8.34 -5.81
N SER A 47 11.74 8.08 -7.09
CA SER A 47 10.61 8.66 -7.82
C SER A 47 9.58 7.60 -8.14
N GLY A 48 8.29 7.89 -7.93
CA GLY A 48 7.22 6.94 -8.16
C GLY A 48 5.83 7.57 -8.15
N THR A 49 4.82 6.75 -8.38
CA THR A 49 3.41 7.16 -8.37
C THR A 49 2.72 6.61 -7.11
N VAL A 50 2.02 7.47 -6.39
CA VAL A 50 1.29 7.12 -5.17
C VAL A 50 0.18 6.10 -5.49
N GLU A 51 0.23 4.94 -4.84
CA GLU A 51 -0.77 3.88 -4.94
C GLU A 51 -1.78 3.93 -3.78
N TRP A 52 -1.28 4.16 -2.57
CA TRP A 52 -2.09 4.39 -1.37
C TRP A 52 -1.32 5.20 -0.32
N VAL A 53 -2.04 5.88 0.56
CA VAL A 53 -1.51 6.62 1.70
C VAL A 53 -2.19 6.10 2.97
N ARG A 54 -1.40 5.84 4.02
CA ARG A 54 -1.87 5.44 5.36
C ARG A 54 -1.29 6.38 6.39
N GLU A 55 -2.12 7.22 6.93
CA GLU A 55 -1.76 8.14 8.00
C GLU A 55 -1.84 7.39 9.35
N LYS A 56 -0.79 7.50 10.15
CA LYS A 56 -0.73 7.06 11.55
C LYS A 56 -0.26 8.26 12.36
N GLU A 57 -0.47 8.22 13.68
CA GLU A 57 -0.14 9.34 14.57
C GLU A 57 1.30 9.85 14.44
N LYS A 58 2.27 8.94 14.26
CA LYS A 58 3.71 9.27 14.23
C LYS A 58 4.34 9.19 12.84
N ILE A 59 3.73 8.47 11.91
CA ILE A 59 4.34 8.18 10.61
C ILE A 59 3.23 8.08 9.56
N THR A 60 3.44 8.72 8.42
CA THR A 60 2.64 8.52 7.21
C THR A 60 3.36 7.53 6.31
N ALA A 61 2.73 6.41 6.01
CA ALA A 61 3.24 5.41 5.08
C ALA A 61 2.60 5.62 3.71
N VAL A 62 3.43 5.82 2.70
CA VAL A 62 3.04 6.05 1.30
C VAL A 62 3.58 4.90 0.46
N CYS A 63 2.69 4.13 -0.16
CA CYS A 63 3.12 3.12 -1.13
C CYS A 63 3.24 3.76 -2.50
N LEU A 64 4.37 3.55 -3.11
CA LEU A 64 4.68 4.00 -4.46
C LEU A 64 4.74 2.80 -5.40
N ARG A 65 4.31 3.00 -6.64
CA ARG A 65 4.39 2.03 -7.74
C ARG A 65 5.16 2.60 -8.92
N LYS A 66 5.70 1.72 -9.77
CA LYS A 66 6.52 2.06 -10.95
C LYS A 66 7.70 2.96 -10.56
N ASN A 67 8.43 2.52 -9.56
CA ASN A 67 9.47 3.31 -8.95
C ASN A 67 10.77 3.27 -9.72
N GLN A 68 11.48 4.39 -9.69
CA GLN A 68 12.89 4.49 -10.05
C GLN A 68 13.64 4.89 -8.79
N VAL A 69 14.55 4.05 -8.36
CA VAL A 69 15.41 4.26 -7.20
C VAL A 69 16.79 4.63 -7.71
N ARG A 70 17.24 5.82 -7.38
CA ARG A 70 18.59 6.30 -7.70
C ARG A 70 19.49 6.03 -6.51
N TYR A 71 20.56 5.29 -6.75
CA TYR A 71 21.58 4.91 -5.78
C TYR A 71 22.94 4.92 -6.44
N ALA A 72 23.94 5.59 -5.85
CA ALA A 72 25.33 5.64 -6.32
C ALA A 72 25.48 5.93 -7.82
N GLY A 73 24.64 6.80 -8.39
CA GLY A 73 24.63 7.13 -9.81
C GLY A 73 23.91 6.12 -10.72
N THR A 74 23.46 5.00 -10.19
CA THR A 74 22.67 3.99 -10.91
C THR A 74 21.18 4.18 -10.67
N ILE A 75 20.36 3.90 -11.70
CA ILE A 75 18.91 3.92 -11.60
C ILE A 75 18.39 2.49 -11.66
N LEU A 76 17.80 2.05 -10.57
CA LEU A 76 17.18 0.74 -10.43
C LEU A 76 15.65 0.89 -10.49
N LYS A 77 14.95 -0.11 -11.04
CA LYS A 77 13.48 -0.10 -11.14
C LYS A 77 12.91 -1.03 -10.07
N GLU A 78 11.94 -0.51 -9.32
CA GLU A 78 11.21 -1.29 -8.34
C GLU A 78 9.70 -1.19 -8.60
N SER A 79 9.01 -2.32 -8.54
CA SER A 79 7.57 -2.38 -8.81
C SER A 79 6.78 -1.61 -7.76
N LYS A 80 7.03 -1.92 -6.48
CA LYS A 80 6.36 -1.31 -5.33
C LYS A 80 7.34 -1.15 -4.18
N LEU A 81 7.28 -0.01 -3.53
CA LEU A 81 8.00 0.26 -2.29
C LEU A 81 7.15 1.12 -1.35
N VAL A 82 7.52 1.14 -0.08
CA VAL A 82 6.88 1.99 0.92
C VAL A 82 7.84 3.07 1.37
N VAL A 83 7.38 4.31 1.28
CA VAL A 83 8.05 5.48 1.86
C VAL A 83 7.38 5.80 3.18
N CYS A 84 8.16 5.88 4.24
CA CYS A 84 7.73 6.30 5.57
C CYS A 84 8.24 7.73 5.82
N ILE A 85 7.34 8.67 6.04
CA ILE A 85 7.67 10.07 6.33
C ILE A 85 6.95 10.53 7.59
N ARG A 86 7.53 11.44 8.34
CA ARG A 86 6.86 12.06 9.49
C ARG A 86 5.79 13.03 9.01
N PRO A 87 4.61 13.08 9.66
CA PRO A 87 3.51 13.96 9.24
C PRO A 87 3.89 15.45 9.16
N ASP A 88 4.78 15.91 10.04
CA ASP A 88 5.31 17.27 10.10
C ASP A 88 6.20 17.66 8.90
N GLN A 89 6.79 16.67 8.26
CA GLN A 89 7.64 16.86 7.07
C GLN A 89 6.86 16.79 5.75
N LEU A 90 5.59 16.40 5.80
CA LEU A 90 4.73 16.34 4.63
C LEU A 90 4.16 17.74 4.33
N LYS A 91 4.76 18.45 3.36
CA LYS A 91 4.38 19.82 3.00
C LYS A 91 3.00 19.95 2.34
N GLU A 92 2.56 18.89 1.63
CA GLU A 92 1.33 18.90 0.85
C GLU A 92 0.54 17.59 1.03
N GLN A 93 -0.79 17.70 0.90
CA GLN A 93 -1.64 16.51 0.93
C GLN A 93 -1.44 15.68 -0.34
N LEU A 94 -1.09 14.41 -0.15
CA LEU A 94 -0.91 13.45 -1.23
C LEU A 94 -2.23 12.83 -1.67
N ASN A 95 -2.41 12.74 -2.98
CA ASN A 95 -3.51 12.03 -3.61
C ASN A 95 -3.01 10.76 -4.31
N ILE A 96 -3.91 9.77 -4.45
CA ILE A 96 -3.62 8.58 -5.25
C ILE A 96 -3.40 9.01 -6.70
N GLY A 97 -2.30 8.54 -7.30
CA GLY A 97 -1.91 8.90 -8.66
C GLY A 97 -0.96 10.09 -8.77
N ASP A 98 -0.67 10.77 -7.66
CA ASP A 98 0.36 11.82 -7.68
C ASP A 98 1.74 11.20 -7.93
N LYS A 99 2.54 11.85 -8.76
CA LYS A 99 3.96 11.54 -8.86
C LYS A 99 4.71 12.27 -7.76
N VAL A 100 5.61 11.56 -7.10
CA VAL A 100 6.41 12.09 -5.99
C VAL A 100 7.87 11.72 -6.14
N ILE A 101 8.73 12.57 -5.59
CA ILE A 101 10.13 12.26 -5.32
C ILE A 101 10.32 12.27 -3.82
N ALA A 102 10.93 11.21 -3.30
CA ALA A 102 11.28 11.07 -1.90
C ALA A 102 12.79 10.85 -1.78
N GLU A 103 13.39 11.52 -0.82
CA GLU A 103 14.81 11.36 -0.48
C GLU A 103 14.93 10.92 0.97
N GLY A 104 15.80 9.96 1.23
CA GLY A 104 15.98 9.41 2.56
C GLY A 104 16.77 8.12 2.55
N GLU A 105 16.73 7.39 3.64
CA GLU A 105 17.51 6.17 3.86
C GLU A 105 16.69 4.90 3.58
N LYS A 106 17.29 3.95 2.90
CA LYS A 106 16.73 2.61 2.75
C LYS A 106 16.74 1.89 4.10
N GLU A 107 15.63 1.29 4.47
CA GLU A 107 15.50 0.45 5.66
C GLU A 107 14.90 -0.91 5.32
N SER A 108 15.31 -1.95 6.04
CA SER A 108 14.63 -3.25 6.00
C SER A 108 13.35 -3.23 6.83
N PHE A 109 12.41 -4.10 6.47
CA PHE A 109 11.23 -4.33 7.30
C PHE A 109 11.58 -5.18 8.52
N ASP A 110 10.98 -4.86 9.67
CA ASP A 110 11.14 -5.65 10.88
C ASP A 110 10.51 -7.04 10.72
N ALA A 111 11.30 -8.06 11.01
CA ALA A 111 10.80 -9.42 11.16
C ALA A 111 10.21 -9.61 12.56
N ALA A 112 9.32 -10.59 12.73
CA ALA A 112 8.79 -10.93 14.05
C ALA A 112 9.91 -11.37 14.97
N ARG A 113 10.09 -10.69 16.11
CA ARG A 113 11.12 -11.04 17.11
C ARG A 113 10.71 -12.22 17.99
N ASN A 114 9.42 -12.43 18.19
CA ASN A 114 8.86 -13.51 19.01
C ASN A 114 7.73 -14.22 18.26
N PRO A 115 7.49 -15.51 18.54
CA PRO A 115 6.33 -16.23 18.02
C PRO A 115 5.02 -15.50 18.39
N GLY A 116 4.17 -15.26 17.39
CA GLY A 116 2.90 -14.55 17.56
C GLY A 116 2.97 -13.03 17.41
N ASN A 117 4.15 -12.43 17.29
CA ASN A 117 4.29 -11.02 16.95
C ASN A 117 4.00 -10.78 15.45
N PHE A 118 3.55 -9.57 15.13
CA PHE A 118 3.32 -9.16 13.76
C PHE A 118 4.64 -9.12 12.98
N ASP A 119 4.73 -9.92 11.92
CA ASP A 119 5.84 -9.92 10.98
C ASP A 119 5.58 -8.90 9.87
N GLN A 120 6.24 -7.75 9.97
CA GLN A 120 6.11 -6.68 8.98
C GLN A 120 6.71 -7.08 7.64
N LYS A 121 7.84 -7.78 7.65
CA LYS A 121 8.53 -8.25 6.45
C LYS A 121 7.63 -9.18 5.64
N GLU A 122 7.07 -10.20 6.29
CA GLU A 122 6.16 -11.16 5.66
C GLU A 122 4.87 -10.49 5.15
N TYR A 123 4.31 -9.56 5.91
CA TYR A 123 3.11 -8.82 5.52
C TYR A 123 3.30 -8.01 4.24
N TYR A 124 4.40 -7.27 4.13
CA TYR A 124 4.68 -6.46 2.94
C TYR A 124 5.15 -7.32 1.76
N ARG A 125 5.90 -8.39 2.01
CA ARG A 125 6.31 -9.36 1.00
C ARG A 125 5.11 -9.97 0.27
N LYS A 126 4.03 -10.33 0.98
CA LYS A 126 2.77 -10.82 0.39
C LYS A 126 2.08 -9.79 -0.51
N GLN A 127 2.37 -8.51 -0.34
CA GLN A 127 1.85 -7.43 -1.19
C GLN A 127 2.80 -7.07 -2.34
N GLY A 128 3.91 -7.79 -2.49
CA GLY A 128 4.95 -7.52 -3.49
C GLY A 128 5.76 -6.26 -3.18
N ILE A 129 5.91 -5.93 -1.89
CA ILE A 129 6.68 -4.79 -1.41
C ILE A 129 7.88 -5.32 -0.64
N HIS A 130 9.08 -5.05 -1.15
CA HIS A 130 10.34 -5.57 -0.59
C HIS A 130 11.22 -4.49 0.01
N VAL A 131 11.00 -3.22 -0.38
CA VAL A 131 11.82 -2.09 0.02
C VAL A 131 10.99 -1.09 0.83
N LYS A 132 11.58 -0.62 1.92
CA LYS A 132 11.09 0.49 2.74
C LYS A 132 12.14 1.61 2.70
N VAL A 133 11.68 2.85 2.56
CA VAL A 133 12.53 4.05 2.62
C VAL A 133 12.01 4.95 3.72
N ARG A 134 12.88 5.35 4.64
CA ARG A 134 12.60 6.40 5.61
C ARG A 134 12.95 7.73 4.97
N ALA A 135 11.93 8.45 4.52
CA ALA A 135 12.14 9.72 3.82
C ALA A 135 12.28 10.88 4.81
N ASP A 136 13.24 11.74 4.53
CA ASP A 136 13.41 13.04 5.16
C ASP A 136 12.66 14.13 4.39
N THR A 137 12.57 13.97 3.06
CA THR A 137 11.81 14.87 2.20
C THR A 137 10.90 14.07 1.25
N LEU A 138 9.74 14.65 0.95
CA LEU A 138 8.83 14.13 -0.05
C LEU A 138 8.18 15.30 -0.77
N GLU A 139 8.43 15.37 -2.07
CA GLU A 139 7.96 16.44 -2.92
C GLU A 139 7.07 15.91 -4.03
N LYS A 140 5.98 16.62 -4.28
CA LYS A 140 5.02 16.30 -5.33
C LYS A 140 5.50 16.90 -6.65
N GLN A 141 5.50 16.05 -7.70
CA GLN A 141 5.69 16.50 -9.07
C GLN A 141 4.35 16.86 -9.72
N SER A 142 4.35 18.00 -10.46
CA SER A 142 3.15 18.46 -11.17
C SER A 142 2.97 17.66 -12.48
N GLU A 143 2.52 16.41 -12.36
CA GLU A 143 2.10 15.63 -13.52
C GLU A 143 0.62 15.24 -13.45
N LYS A 144 -0.02 15.12 -14.63
CA LYS A 144 -1.43 14.72 -14.71
C LYS A 144 -1.57 13.24 -14.33
N SER A 145 -2.36 12.95 -13.31
CA SER A 145 -2.72 11.59 -12.92
C SER A 145 -3.60 10.92 -13.98
N LEU A 146 -3.47 9.59 -14.14
CA LEU A 146 -4.30 8.79 -15.03
C LEU A 146 -5.78 8.82 -14.58
N LEU A 147 -6.71 8.68 -15.53
CA LEU A 147 -8.15 8.67 -15.25
C LEU A 147 -8.52 7.63 -14.17
N TYR A 148 -7.91 6.44 -14.23
CA TYR A 148 -8.07 5.39 -13.23
C TYR A 148 -7.67 5.85 -11.81
N ASP A 149 -6.55 6.53 -11.68
CA ASP A 149 -6.07 7.03 -10.39
C ASP A 149 -6.96 8.13 -9.83
N ARG A 150 -7.52 8.96 -10.69
CA ARG A 150 -8.50 9.98 -10.30
C ARG A 150 -9.76 9.35 -9.71
N ILE A 151 -10.32 8.32 -10.37
CA ILE A 151 -11.48 7.58 -9.86
C ILE A 151 -11.15 6.93 -8.52
N LYS A 152 -10.01 6.25 -8.43
CA LYS A 152 -9.54 5.59 -7.19
C LYS A 152 -9.36 6.59 -6.05
N ASN A 153 -8.82 7.77 -6.34
CA ASN A 153 -8.65 8.84 -5.38
C ASN A 153 -9.99 9.39 -4.87
N GLU A 154 -10.97 9.61 -5.77
CA GLU A 154 -12.30 10.04 -5.37
C GLU A 154 -12.99 8.98 -4.49
N MET A 155 -12.91 7.71 -4.84
CA MET A 155 -13.44 6.62 -4.00
C MET A 155 -12.77 6.58 -2.61
N TRP A 156 -11.46 6.81 -2.54
CA TRP A 156 -10.74 6.89 -1.27
C TRP A 156 -11.20 8.08 -0.43
N LYS A 157 -11.38 9.26 -1.03
CA LYS A 157 -11.93 10.45 -0.34
C LYS A 157 -13.34 10.22 0.18
N TRP A 158 -14.22 9.61 -0.65
CA TRP A 158 -15.57 9.24 -0.25
C TRP A 158 -15.57 8.30 0.96
N ARG A 159 -14.73 7.26 0.93
CA ARG A 159 -14.57 6.34 2.04
C ARG A 159 -14.11 7.04 3.32
N LYS A 160 -13.11 7.91 3.24
CA LYS A 160 -12.62 8.71 4.38
C LYS A 160 -13.71 9.63 4.94
N LYS A 161 -14.48 10.28 4.06
CA LYS A 161 -15.63 11.14 4.44
C LYS A 161 -16.73 10.35 5.15
N LEU A 162 -17.12 9.19 4.61
CA LEU A 162 -18.14 8.32 5.23
C LEU A 162 -17.67 7.81 6.59
N SER A 163 -16.42 7.39 6.71
CA SER A 163 -15.83 6.96 7.99
C SER A 163 -15.89 8.08 9.02
N GLY A 164 -15.53 9.31 8.66
CA GLY A 164 -15.65 10.47 9.54
C GLY A 164 -17.10 10.77 9.97
N GLN A 165 -18.05 10.66 9.04
CA GLN A 165 -19.48 10.85 9.37
C GLN A 165 -20.01 9.79 10.33
N LEU A 166 -19.60 8.51 10.18
CA LEU A 166 -19.96 7.44 11.09
C LEU A 166 -19.42 7.72 12.49
N GLN A 167 -18.15 8.15 12.61
CA GLN A 167 -17.54 8.47 13.89
C GLN A 167 -18.22 9.70 14.56
N THR A 168 -18.58 10.73 13.80
CA THR A 168 -19.25 11.91 14.33
C THR A 168 -20.67 11.58 14.83
N LYS A 169 -21.40 10.72 14.12
CA LYS A 169 -22.79 10.40 14.47
C LYS A 169 -22.94 9.33 15.55
N MET A 170 -22.04 8.34 15.59
CA MET A 170 -22.12 7.17 16.46
C MET A 170 -21.09 7.18 17.60
N GLY A 171 -20.25 8.23 17.66
CA GLY A 171 -19.09 8.27 18.55
C GLY A 171 -17.90 7.49 18.02
N SER A 172 -16.72 7.75 18.58
CA SER A 172 -15.45 7.14 18.10
C SER A 172 -15.47 5.62 18.17
N TYR A 173 -15.98 5.04 19.24
CA TYR A 173 -16.00 3.60 19.49
C TYR A 173 -16.89 2.84 18.48
N TYR A 174 -18.19 3.17 18.43
CA TYR A 174 -19.14 2.49 17.52
C TYR A 174 -18.91 2.91 16.07
N GLY A 175 -18.65 4.17 15.82
CA GLY A 175 -18.38 4.68 14.47
C GLY A 175 -17.09 4.11 13.88
N GLY A 176 -16.04 3.95 14.69
CA GLY A 176 -14.80 3.29 14.28
C GLY A 176 -15.00 1.82 13.93
N THR A 177 -15.76 1.09 14.77
CA THR A 177 -16.09 -0.32 14.53
C THR A 177 -16.93 -0.48 13.26
N MET A 178 -17.97 0.35 13.07
CA MET A 178 -18.81 0.32 11.87
C MET A 178 -18.03 0.69 10.61
N SER A 179 -17.11 1.66 10.70
CA SER A 179 -16.20 2.00 9.59
C SER A 179 -15.31 0.82 9.20
N ALA A 180 -14.81 0.07 10.18
CA ALA A 180 -13.99 -1.11 9.91
C ALA A 180 -14.78 -2.23 9.22
N ILE A 181 -16.03 -2.47 9.66
CA ILE A 181 -16.89 -3.53 9.11
C ILE A 181 -17.41 -3.15 7.72
N LEU A 182 -17.99 -1.95 7.56
CA LEU A 182 -18.68 -1.54 6.32
C LEU A 182 -17.72 -1.03 5.24
N LEU A 183 -16.70 -0.28 5.66
CA LEU A 183 -15.80 0.41 4.75
C LEU A 183 -14.40 -0.24 4.70
N GLY A 184 -14.11 -1.19 5.61
CA GLY A 184 -12.77 -1.76 5.77
C GLY A 184 -11.75 -0.72 6.28
N GLU A 185 -12.19 0.39 6.90
CA GLU A 185 -11.34 1.45 7.40
C GLU A 185 -11.03 1.22 8.88
N LYS A 186 -9.82 0.74 9.14
CA LYS A 186 -9.39 0.31 10.49
C LYS A 186 -8.68 1.42 11.29
N SER A 187 -8.46 2.60 10.71
CA SER A 187 -7.74 3.70 11.37
C SER A 187 -8.46 4.25 12.60
N GLY A 188 -9.79 4.24 12.58
CA GLY A 188 -10.65 4.70 13.68
C GLY A 188 -11.02 3.62 14.70
N LEU A 189 -10.45 2.41 14.62
CA LEU A 189 -10.67 1.37 15.62
C LEU A 189 -9.94 1.69 16.91
N ASP A 190 -10.69 1.65 18.03
CA ASP A 190 -10.11 1.72 19.37
C ASP A 190 -9.13 0.56 19.61
N GLU A 191 -8.13 0.80 20.46
CA GLU A 191 -7.04 -0.15 20.68
C GLU A 191 -7.52 -1.47 21.30
N GLU A 192 -8.53 -1.44 22.15
CA GLU A 192 -9.15 -2.63 22.71
C GLU A 192 -9.84 -3.48 21.63
N MET A 193 -10.61 -2.84 20.76
CA MET A 193 -11.26 -3.52 19.63
C MET A 193 -10.25 -4.06 18.66
N ARG A 194 -9.16 -3.34 18.40
CA ARG A 194 -8.07 -3.82 17.55
C ARG A 194 -7.44 -5.09 18.10
N LYS A 195 -7.15 -5.14 19.40
CA LYS A 195 -6.64 -6.34 20.07
C LYS A 195 -7.62 -7.50 20.02
N LEU A 196 -8.91 -7.22 20.21
CA LEU A 196 -9.98 -8.24 20.12
C LEU A 196 -10.06 -8.84 18.71
N TYR A 197 -10.02 -8.02 17.67
CA TYR A 197 -10.00 -8.46 16.28
C TYR A 197 -8.76 -9.30 15.96
N GLN A 198 -7.58 -8.90 16.45
CA GLN A 198 -6.33 -9.67 16.30
C GLN A 198 -6.42 -11.02 17.02
N LYS A 199 -6.92 -11.04 18.26
CA LYS A 199 -7.06 -12.27 19.05
C LYS A 199 -8.02 -13.29 18.43
N ASN A 200 -9.06 -12.80 17.74
CA ASN A 200 -10.06 -13.64 17.05
C ASN A 200 -9.71 -13.93 15.58
N GLY A 201 -8.49 -13.64 15.13
CA GLY A 201 -8.03 -13.90 13.76
C GLY A 201 -8.70 -13.02 12.69
N MET A 202 -9.48 -12.02 13.06
CA MET A 202 -10.17 -11.08 12.15
C MET A 202 -9.31 -9.84 11.83
N GLY A 203 -8.05 -9.83 12.23
CA GLY A 203 -7.14 -8.69 12.09
C GLY A 203 -6.51 -8.52 10.70
N HIS A 204 -6.82 -9.40 9.74
CA HIS A 204 -6.22 -9.41 8.40
C HIS A 204 -6.98 -8.55 7.41
#